data_434b6093a2b3ac7ad7af42b2db3c2b37
#
_entry.id   434b6093a2b3ac7ad7af42b2db3c2b37
#
_cell.length_a   1.000
_cell.length_b   1.000
_cell.length_c   1.000
_cell.angle_alpha   90.00
_cell.angle_beta   90.00
_cell.angle_gamma   90.00
#
_symmetry.space_group_name_H-M   'P 1'
#
loop_
_entity.id
_entity.type
_entity.pdbx_description
1 polymer ?
#
loop_
_entity_poly.entity_id
_entity_poly.type
_entity_poly.pdbx_seq_one_letter_code
_entity_poly.pdbx_strand_id
1 'polypeptide(L)'
;MHWHDAPMGIDIDGAGTPEDPWILATPPGKSEFEAWRDEAADPPALVVQVGTTQLRYHLRCIADLHAMLEAAGDWVPLGNADEQKPAAEGSVEAWGRSTDNPVGGWYGLRKGYRGRFGNYVPPVLEALGLAEVEHNPRNNRMRAR
;
A
#
# COMPACT_ATOMS: atom_id res chain seq x y z
N MET A 1 9.37 -21.96 0.82
CA MET A 1 10.07 -21.09 -0.15
C MET A 1 10.52 -19.83 0.54
N HIS A 2 11.72 -19.40 0.28
CA HIS A 2 12.25 -18.15 0.82
C HIS A 2 12.09 -17.03 -0.20
N TRP A 3 11.79 -15.85 0.28
CA TRP A 3 11.58 -14.71 -0.60
C TRP A 3 12.85 -14.26 -1.30
N HIS A 4 14.02 -14.54 -0.74
CA HIS A 4 15.27 -14.23 -1.41
C HIS A 4 15.46 -15.06 -2.69
N ASP A 5 14.64 -16.10 -2.89
CA ASP A 5 14.61 -16.88 -4.13
C ASP A 5 13.64 -16.26 -5.16
N ALA A 6 12.97 -15.17 -4.82
CA ALA A 6 12.07 -14.49 -5.72
C ALA A 6 12.83 -13.98 -6.96
N PRO A 7 12.20 -13.99 -8.17
CA PRO A 7 12.88 -13.56 -9.39
C PRO A 7 13.47 -12.17 -9.34
N MET A 8 12.98 -11.33 -8.47
CA MET A 8 13.41 -9.93 -8.33
C MET A 8 14.58 -9.78 -7.37
N GLY A 9 14.96 -10.83 -6.65
CA GLY A 9 16.01 -10.75 -5.65
C GLY A 9 15.63 -9.85 -4.46
N ILE A 10 14.35 -9.63 -4.20
CA ILE A 10 13.88 -8.82 -3.09
C ILE A 10 13.69 -9.71 -1.87
N ASP A 11 14.35 -9.34 -0.78
CA ASP A 11 14.13 -9.99 0.51
C ASP A 11 12.95 -9.33 1.22
N ILE A 12 12.02 -10.16 1.68
CA ILE A 12 10.88 -9.71 2.45
C ILE A 12 10.90 -10.40 3.81
N ASP A 13 10.91 -9.61 4.87
CA ASP A 13 10.71 -10.14 6.21
C ASP A 13 9.24 -10.45 6.40
N GLY A 14 8.96 -11.68 6.80
CA GLY A 14 7.62 -12.13 7.12
C GLY A 14 6.85 -12.69 5.93
N ALA A 15 5.80 -13.43 6.26
CA ALA A 15 4.94 -14.07 5.28
C ALA A 15 3.68 -13.24 4.96
N GLY A 16 3.45 -12.14 5.68
CA GLY A 16 2.27 -11.30 5.49
C GLY A 16 1.02 -11.93 6.09
N THR A 17 1.18 -12.68 7.17
CA THR A 17 0.08 -13.28 7.94
C THR A 17 0.02 -12.61 9.31
N PRO A 18 -1.10 -12.77 10.05
CA PRO A 18 -1.17 -12.21 11.41
C PRO A 18 -0.09 -12.72 12.35
N GLU A 19 0.34 -13.99 12.16
CA GLU A 19 1.35 -14.62 13.00
C GLU A 19 2.77 -14.25 12.55
N ASP A 20 2.92 -13.84 11.31
CA ASP A 20 4.22 -13.52 10.72
C ASP A 20 4.08 -12.32 9.77
N PRO A 21 3.88 -11.12 10.32
CA PRO A 21 3.66 -9.93 9.50
C PRO A 21 4.85 -9.58 8.62
N TRP A 22 4.59 -8.88 7.51
CA TRP A 22 5.66 -8.22 6.77
C TRP A 22 6.23 -7.07 7.60
N ILE A 23 7.55 -6.92 7.59
CA ILE A 23 8.23 -5.76 8.16
C ILE A 23 8.66 -4.89 6.98
N LEU A 24 8.09 -3.71 6.87
CA LEU A 24 8.26 -2.84 5.72
C LEU A 24 8.66 -1.44 6.15
N ALA A 25 9.20 -0.66 5.21
CA ALA A 25 9.51 0.75 5.43
C ALA A 25 8.62 1.62 4.55
N THR A 26 8.31 2.82 5.02
CA THR A 26 7.62 3.83 4.21
C THR A 26 8.49 4.22 3.03
N PRO A 27 7.92 4.74 1.92
CA PRO A 27 8.72 5.06 0.73
C PRO A 27 9.94 5.92 0.98
N PRO A 28 9.90 6.97 1.83
CA PRO A 28 11.13 7.72 2.14
C PRO A 28 12.14 6.94 2.98
N GLY A 29 11.77 5.79 3.53
CA GLY A 29 12.66 4.97 4.32
C GLY A 29 12.88 5.46 5.76
N LYS A 30 12.05 6.37 6.23
CA LYS A 30 12.24 7.01 7.55
C LYS A 30 11.56 6.28 8.68
N SER A 31 10.59 5.41 8.38
CA SER A 31 9.81 4.71 9.39
C SER A 31 9.53 3.29 8.95
N GLU A 32 9.48 2.39 9.90
CA GLU A 32 9.07 1.00 9.67
C GLU A 32 7.65 0.79 10.16
N PHE A 33 6.99 -0.20 9.57
CA PHE A 33 5.67 -0.62 10.00
C PHE A 33 5.50 -2.11 9.71
N GLU A 34 4.49 -2.70 10.34
CA GLU A 34 4.11 -4.08 10.06
C GLU A 34 2.84 -4.10 9.23
N ALA A 35 2.70 -5.10 8.38
CA ALA A 35 1.49 -5.29 7.60
C ALA A 35 1.20 -6.77 7.41
N TRP A 36 -0.07 -7.13 7.32
CA TRP A 36 -0.47 -8.51 7.09
C TRP A 36 -1.86 -8.56 6.47
N ARG A 37 -2.17 -9.72 5.91
CA ARG A 37 -3.49 -9.98 5.33
C ARG A 37 -4.37 -10.63 6.38
N ASP A 38 -5.51 -10.03 6.64
CA ASP A 38 -6.55 -10.60 7.49
C ASP A 38 -7.69 -11.07 6.59
N GLU A 39 -7.56 -12.30 6.11
CA GLU A 39 -8.49 -12.87 5.14
C GLU A 39 -9.78 -13.34 5.81
N ALA A 40 -9.77 -13.52 7.13
CA ALA A 40 -10.95 -13.93 7.88
C ALA A 40 -11.86 -12.75 8.23
N ALA A 41 -11.38 -11.52 8.11
CA ALA A 41 -12.20 -10.33 8.36
C ALA A 41 -13.27 -10.17 7.27
N ASP A 42 -14.32 -9.45 7.59
CA ASP A 42 -15.40 -9.13 6.64
C ASP A 42 -15.61 -7.61 6.61
N PRO A 43 -15.17 -6.93 5.52
CA PRO A 43 -14.46 -7.49 4.36
C PRO A 43 -13.02 -7.87 4.70
N PRO A 44 -12.39 -8.73 3.88
CA PRO A 44 -10.98 -9.05 4.07
C PRO A 44 -10.13 -7.78 4.04
N ALA A 45 -9.15 -7.71 4.92
CA ALA A 45 -8.39 -6.48 5.14
C ALA A 45 -6.89 -6.67 5.00
N LEU A 46 -6.23 -5.66 4.45
CA LEU A 46 -4.81 -5.43 4.63
C LEU A 46 -4.67 -4.61 5.91
N VAL A 47 -4.04 -5.17 6.91
CA VAL A 47 -3.84 -4.50 8.21
C VAL A 47 -2.45 -3.90 8.23
N VAL A 48 -2.36 -2.65 8.68
CA VAL A 48 -1.10 -1.92 8.82
C VAL A 48 -0.98 -1.48 10.28
N GLN A 49 0.11 -1.87 10.92
CA GLN A 49 0.38 -1.53 12.32
C GLN A 49 1.53 -0.53 12.38
N VAL A 50 1.25 0.66 12.84
CA VAL A 50 2.23 1.74 13.00
C VAL A 50 2.26 2.13 14.47
N GLY A 51 3.30 1.67 15.19
CA GLY A 51 3.32 1.85 16.64
C GLY A 51 2.10 1.20 17.27
N THR A 52 1.28 1.98 17.95
CA THR A 52 0.04 1.52 18.58
C THR A 52 -1.19 1.73 17.71
N THR A 53 -1.02 2.33 16.52
CA THR A 53 -2.13 2.63 15.60
C THR A 53 -2.28 1.53 14.58
N GLN A 54 -3.50 1.08 14.39
CA GLN A 54 -3.81 0.06 13.38
C GLN A 54 -4.71 0.65 12.32
N LEU A 55 -4.28 0.54 11.06
CA LEU A 55 -5.02 0.96 9.89
C LEU A 55 -5.49 -0.29 9.16
N ARG A 56 -6.65 -0.21 8.54
CA ARG A 56 -7.22 -1.34 7.80
C ARG A 56 -7.74 -0.85 6.47
N TYR A 57 -7.33 -1.53 5.40
CA TYR A 57 -7.77 -1.24 4.03
C TYR A 57 -8.41 -2.49 3.44
N HIS A 58 -9.36 -2.33 2.51
CA HIS A 58 -9.84 -3.48 1.74
C HIS A 58 -8.64 -4.26 1.20
N LEU A 59 -8.58 -5.55 1.45
CA LEU A 59 -7.43 -6.39 1.01
C LEU A 59 -7.26 -6.35 -0.50
N ARG A 60 -8.33 -6.20 -1.25
CA ARG A 60 -8.29 -6.11 -2.71
C ARG A 60 -7.50 -4.91 -3.22
N CYS A 61 -7.12 -3.97 -2.34
CA CYS A 61 -6.31 -2.81 -2.75
C CYS A 61 -5.02 -3.21 -3.43
N ILE A 62 -4.45 -4.34 -3.06
CA ILE A 62 -3.20 -4.82 -3.66
C ILE A 62 -3.41 -5.11 -5.15
N ALA A 63 -4.39 -5.93 -5.49
CA ALA A 63 -4.69 -6.27 -6.88
C ALA A 63 -5.24 -5.09 -7.66
N ASP A 64 -6.10 -4.30 -7.02
CA ASP A 64 -6.74 -3.15 -7.68
C ASP A 64 -5.72 -2.06 -8.01
N LEU A 65 -4.81 -1.76 -7.07
CA LEU A 65 -3.75 -0.78 -7.32
C LEU A 65 -2.81 -1.27 -8.41
N HIS A 66 -2.43 -2.53 -8.39
CA HIS A 66 -1.60 -3.11 -9.44
C HIS A 66 -2.25 -2.94 -10.82
N ALA A 67 -3.55 -3.25 -10.92
CA ALA A 67 -4.28 -3.10 -12.17
C ALA A 67 -4.33 -1.64 -12.64
N MET A 68 -4.52 -0.70 -11.70
CA MET A 68 -4.51 0.73 -12.05
C MET A 68 -3.15 1.14 -12.59
N LEU A 69 -2.07 0.68 -11.96
CA LEU A 69 -0.71 1.02 -12.40
C LEU A 69 -0.40 0.42 -13.76
N GLU A 70 -0.86 -0.80 -14.03
CA GLU A 70 -0.71 -1.41 -15.35
C GLU A 70 -1.45 -0.61 -16.43
N ALA A 71 -2.66 -0.16 -16.12
CA ALA A 71 -3.45 0.65 -17.04
C ALA A 71 -2.80 2.02 -17.28
N ALA A 72 -2.17 2.59 -16.25
CA ALA A 72 -1.46 3.87 -16.38
C ALA A 72 -0.23 3.76 -17.27
N GLY A 73 0.48 2.64 -17.21
CA GLY A 73 1.63 2.35 -18.05
C GLY A 73 2.84 3.23 -17.81
N ASP A 74 2.88 3.98 -16.74
CA ASP A 74 3.95 4.92 -16.41
C ASP A 74 3.93 5.22 -14.91
N TRP A 75 4.88 6.02 -14.47
CA TRP A 75 5.00 6.46 -13.08
C TRP A 75 3.77 7.23 -12.63
N VAL A 76 3.29 6.92 -11.42
CA VAL A 76 2.15 7.58 -10.79
C VAL A 76 2.63 8.13 -9.44
N PRO A 77 2.42 9.44 -9.15
CA PRO A 77 2.81 9.99 -7.86
C PRO A 77 2.06 9.33 -6.71
N LEU A 78 2.72 9.14 -5.58
CA LEU A 78 2.08 8.52 -4.42
C LEU A 78 1.06 9.45 -3.76
N GLY A 79 1.40 10.71 -3.60
CA GLY A 79 0.48 11.72 -3.08
C GLY A 79 0.05 11.52 -1.64
N ASN A 80 0.89 10.88 -0.82
CA ASN A 80 0.58 10.58 0.58
C ASN A 80 -0.03 11.78 1.30
N ALA A 81 -1.19 11.58 1.91
CA ALA A 81 -1.87 12.60 2.70
C ALA A 81 -2.74 11.98 3.79
N ASP A 82 -2.88 12.71 4.89
CA ASP A 82 -3.82 12.35 5.95
C ASP A 82 -5.26 12.41 5.45
N GLU A 83 -6.16 11.73 6.15
CA GLU A 83 -7.57 11.70 5.78
C GLU A 83 -8.18 13.10 5.70
N GLN A 84 -7.77 14.01 6.58
CA GLN A 84 -8.32 15.37 6.68
C GLN A 84 -7.75 16.31 5.62
N LYS A 85 -6.71 15.92 4.91
CA LYS A 85 -6.07 16.75 3.88
C LYS A 85 -6.46 16.27 2.50
N PRO A 86 -6.63 17.19 1.54
CA PRO A 86 -6.88 16.78 0.17
C PRO A 86 -5.67 16.03 -0.41
N ALA A 87 -5.94 15.04 -1.22
CA ALA A 87 -4.89 14.32 -1.95
C ALA A 87 -4.64 15.03 -3.28
N ALA A 88 -3.37 15.01 -3.71
CA ALA A 88 -3.00 15.58 -5.00
C ALA A 88 -3.72 14.83 -6.13
N GLU A 89 -4.31 15.57 -7.06
CA GLU A 89 -4.99 14.99 -8.20
C GLU A 89 -4.05 14.12 -9.02
N GLY A 90 -4.54 12.96 -9.48
CA GLY A 90 -3.75 12.03 -10.27
C GLY A 90 -2.80 11.17 -9.47
N SER A 91 -2.83 11.25 -8.15
CA SER A 91 -1.97 10.45 -7.27
C SER A 91 -2.63 9.14 -6.86
N VAL A 92 -1.80 8.22 -6.37
CA VAL A 92 -2.25 6.96 -5.76
C VAL A 92 -3.18 7.25 -4.59
N GLU A 93 -2.83 8.23 -3.75
CA GLU A 93 -3.67 8.62 -2.61
C GLU A 93 -5.06 9.08 -3.07
N ALA A 94 -5.13 9.93 -4.08
CA ALA A 94 -6.40 10.41 -4.61
C ALA A 94 -7.22 9.26 -5.19
N TRP A 95 -6.60 8.37 -5.94
CA TRP A 95 -7.27 7.19 -6.48
C TRP A 95 -7.83 6.31 -5.36
N GLY A 96 -7.06 6.14 -4.28
CA GLY A 96 -7.46 5.32 -3.13
C GLY A 96 -8.65 5.87 -2.35
N ARG A 97 -9.11 7.08 -2.66
CA ARG A 97 -10.28 7.75 -2.07
C ARG A 97 -11.40 8.00 -3.06
N SER A 98 -11.13 7.82 -4.36
CA SER A 98 -12.02 8.23 -5.43
C SER A 98 -13.23 7.32 -5.54
N THR A 99 -14.40 7.91 -5.81
CA THR A 99 -15.58 7.13 -6.13
C THR A 99 -15.44 6.38 -7.46
N ASP A 100 -14.42 6.71 -8.25
CA ASP A 100 -14.17 6.09 -9.56
C ASP A 100 -13.33 4.83 -9.46
N ASN A 101 -12.80 4.47 -8.28
CA ASN A 101 -12.03 3.26 -8.12
C ASN A 101 -12.93 2.03 -7.92
N PRO A 102 -12.39 0.80 -7.99
CA PRO A 102 -13.20 -0.43 -7.92
C PRO A 102 -14.08 -0.60 -6.68
N VAL A 103 -13.72 -0.01 -5.53
CA VAL A 103 -14.57 -0.10 -4.33
C VAL A 103 -15.52 1.09 -4.20
N GLY A 104 -15.41 2.07 -5.09
CA GLY A 104 -16.32 3.20 -5.11
C GLY A 104 -16.07 4.26 -4.04
N GLY A 105 -14.85 4.35 -3.54
CA GLY A 105 -14.48 5.32 -2.53
C GLY A 105 -13.25 4.90 -1.74
N TRP A 106 -13.23 5.23 -0.46
CA TRP A 106 -12.09 4.94 0.39
C TRP A 106 -11.82 3.44 0.51
N TYR A 107 -10.57 3.03 0.26
CA TYR A 107 -10.13 1.69 0.62
C TYR A 107 -10.00 1.52 2.13
N GLY A 108 -9.71 2.61 2.84
CA GLY A 108 -9.64 2.60 4.29
C GLY A 108 -10.98 2.26 4.92
N LEU A 109 -11.00 1.27 5.82
CA LEU A 109 -12.23 0.71 6.38
C LEU A 109 -12.71 1.42 7.64
N ARG A 110 -11.81 2.18 8.29
CA ARG A 110 -12.13 2.81 9.57
C ARG A 110 -12.09 4.31 9.43
N LYS A 111 -13.24 4.96 9.56
CA LYS A 111 -13.33 6.43 9.49
C LYS A 111 -12.40 7.06 10.53
N GLY A 112 -11.67 8.09 10.12
CA GLY A 112 -10.63 8.72 10.93
C GLY A 112 -9.24 8.13 10.69
N TYR A 113 -9.16 6.95 10.07
CA TYR A 113 -7.93 6.21 9.82
C TYR A 113 -7.86 5.71 8.38
N ARG A 114 -8.48 6.44 7.43
CA ARG A 114 -8.58 6.03 6.02
C ARG A 114 -7.51 6.62 5.12
N GLY A 115 -6.79 7.61 5.62
CA GLY A 115 -5.74 8.27 4.85
C GLY A 115 -4.45 7.48 4.78
N ARG A 116 -3.44 8.10 4.20
CA ARG A 116 -2.08 7.57 4.04
C ARG A 116 -2.00 6.30 3.22
N PHE A 117 -2.99 6.07 2.37
CA PHE A 117 -3.00 4.94 1.45
C PHE A 117 -1.73 4.93 0.59
N GLY A 118 -1.33 6.09 0.08
CA GLY A 118 -0.13 6.26 -0.74
C GLY A 118 1.19 6.12 0.02
N ASN A 119 1.14 5.93 1.33
CA ASN A 119 2.32 5.74 2.17
C ASN A 119 2.51 4.27 2.57
N TYR A 120 1.43 3.56 2.85
CA TYR A 120 1.50 2.22 3.42
C TYR A 120 1.20 1.09 2.44
N VAL A 121 0.44 1.34 1.39
CA VAL A 121 0.11 0.30 0.41
C VAL A 121 1.22 0.09 -0.63
N PRO A 122 1.87 1.14 -1.18
CA PRO A 122 2.94 0.94 -2.15
C PRO A 122 4.07 0.01 -1.68
N PRO A 123 4.57 0.10 -0.43
CA PRO A 123 5.61 -0.84 0.02
C PRO A 123 5.17 -2.29 -0.02
N VAL A 124 3.89 -2.59 0.14
CA VAL A 124 3.38 -3.96 0.05
C VAL A 124 3.50 -4.47 -1.38
N LEU A 125 3.10 -3.66 -2.37
CA LEU A 125 3.24 -4.03 -3.78
C LEU A 125 4.71 -4.21 -4.17
N GLU A 126 5.57 -3.33 -3.69
CA GLU A 126 7.01 -3.43 -3.93
C GLU A 126 7.56 -4.74 -3.38
N ALA A 127 7.24 -5.06 -2.14
CA ALA A 127 7.68 -6.28 -1.47
C ALA A 127 7.20 -7.54 -2.21
N LEU A 128 6.02 -7.48 -2.80
CA LEU A 128 5.46 -8.60 -3.58
C LEU A 128 5.98 -8.66 -5.02
N GLY A 129 6.83 -7.71 -5.42
CA GLY A 129 7.37 -7.69 -6.77
C GLY A 129 6.39 -7.20 -7.83
N LEU A 130 5.30 -6.54 -7.41
CA LEU A 130 4.24 -6.07 -8.31
C LEU A 130 4.47 -4.65 -8.81
N ALA A 131 5.34 -3.90 -8.15
CA ALA A 131 5.57 -2.50 -8.49
C ALA A 131 6.99 -2.08 -8.17
N GLU A 132 7.48 -1.07 -8.89
CA GLU A 132 8.65 -0.30 -8.52
C GLU A 132 8.18 0.93 -7.75
N VAL A 133 8.87 1.26 -6.66
CA VAL A 133 8.56 2.43 -5.83
C VAL A 133 9.83 3.24 -5.66
N GLU A 134 9.74 4.55 -5.85
CA GLU A 134 10.86 5.44 -5.58
C GLU A 134 11.05 5.64 -4.07
N HIS A 135 12.29 5.87 -3.66
CA HIS A 135 12.68 6.02 -2.25
C HIS A 135 13.43 7.32 -2.01
N ASN A 136 12.93 8.40 -2.58
CA ASN A 136 13.44 9.74 -2.32
C ASN A 136 12.93 10.24 -0.97
N PRO A 137 13.52 11.29 -0.40
CA PRO A 137 12.99 11.87 0.85
C PRO A 137 11.53 12.33 0.76
N ARG A 138 11.05 12.68 -0.45
CA ARG A 138 9.66 13.11 -0.70
C ARG A 138 9.37 13.04 -2.19
N ASN A 139 8.08 13.18 -2.53
CA ASN A 139 7.58 13.22 -3.92
C ASN A 139 7.88 11.94 -4.68
N ASN A 140 7.67 10.82 -4.04
CA ASN A 140 7.91 9.52 -4.64
C ASN A 140 6.78 9.11 -5.57
N ARG A 141 7.14 8.26 -6.54
CA ARG A 141 6.21 7.72 -7.53
C ARG A 141 6.33 6.21 -7.53
N MET A 142 5.36 5.54 -8.14
CA MET A 142 5.42 4.10 -8.37
C MET A 142 4.90 3.75 -9.75
N ARG A 143 5.25 2.55 -10.23
CA ARG A 143 4.72 2.01 -11.48
C ARG A 143 4.65 0.50 -11.39
N ALA A 144 3.80 -0.11 -12.25
CA ALA A 144 3.67 -1.56 -12.31
C ALA A 144 4.96 -2.21 -12.80
N ARG A 145 5.19 -3.40 -12.29
CA ARG A 145 6.21 -4.30 -12.76
C ARG A 145 5.63 -5.39 -13.61
#